data_6cacbb23a6a8ac67dd0d985e1b75d2b8
#
_entry.id   6cacbb23a6a8ac67dd0d985e1b75d2b8
#
_cell.length_a   1.000
_cell.length_b   1.000
_cell.length_c   1.000
_cell.angle_alpha   90.00
_cell.angle_beta   90.00
_cell.angle_gamma   90.00
#
_symmetry.space_group_name_H-M   'P 1'
#
loop_
_entity.id
_entity.type
_entity.pdbx_description
1 polymer ?
#
loop_
_entity_poly.entity_id
_entity_poly.type
_entity_poly.pdbx_seq_one_letter_code
_entity_poly.pdbx_strand_id
1 'polypeptide(L)'
;MKQHIAFGLSLLLPLAASAQVPEYTVDPNKVIATVNGEAIKSSELYSRLEYLDLAEVAERFGNRVLSFPAGFLALDQIVLERLTLQLAKERNVTPTNPEVQAHIASRLAELPNALTEWEAAGRTKEQFEYHARIELARFKLLTAGITLTDLEVEKFYKDNPTMFTSERRFKLRGVVLKDPQKKAAVDRDIQSGRPFAEIAKTYSEDVSRFEGGALGEIPVSAMADPILKAIEAVKIGQYTDWIEFGGLHSKFLVEDILPASVRALDAKLKESIRRKLMIDRGQVKNDVAKQLADFRAKSKIEVSHPYFTKPWNEFHGGAQGSAPPPR
;
A
#
# COMPACT_ATOMS: atom_id res chain seq x y z
N MET A 1 -10.41 64.68 -62.91
CA MET A 1 -9.14 63.90 -62.90
C MET A 1 -8.75 63.69 -61.47
N LYS A 2 -8.99 62.48 -60.96
CA LYS A 2 -8.48 61.99 -59.68
C LYS A 2 -8.02 60.53 -59.89
N GLN A 3 -6.74 60.36 -59.87
CA GLN A 3 -6.08 59.04 -60.02
C GLN A 3 -6.16 58.34 -58.65
N HIS A 4 -6.71 57.12 -58.61
CA HIS A 4 -6.61 56.24 -57.48
C HIS A 4 -5.43 55.25 -57.71
N ILE A 5 -4.41 55.38 -56.89
CA ILE A 5 -3.30 54.44 -56.83
C ILE A 5 -3.73 53.29 -55.85
N ALA A 6 -3.87 52.08 -56.38
CA ALA A 6 -4.11 50.87 -55.58
C ALA A 6 -2.76 50.30 -55.13
N PHE A 7 -2.51 50.31 -53.82
CA PHE A 7 -1.40 49.61 -53.20
C PHE A 7 -1.79 48.13 -52.95
N GLY A 8 -1.20 47.23 -53.73
CA GLY A 8 -1.33 45.81 -53.50
C GLY A 8 -0.39 45.38 -52.36
N LEU A 9 -0.99 44.99 -51.24
CA LEU A 9 -0.29 44.41 -50.10
C LEU A 9 -0.15 42.89 -50.31
N SER A 10 0.99 42.42 -50.78
CA SER A 10 1.32 40.98 -50.87
C SER A 10 1.65 40.47 -49.48
N LEU A 11 0.73 39.73 -48.84
CA LEU A 11 0.97 38.98 -47.63
C LEU A 11 1.83 37.73 -47.99
N LEU A 12 3.10 37.76 -47.69
CA LEU A 12 3.93 36.60 -47.62
C LEU A 12 3.65 35.87 -46.30
N LEU A 13 2.85 34.78 -46.39
CA LEU A 13 2.72 33.81 -45.28
C LEU A 13 4.02 33.04 -45.19
N PRO A 14 4.66 32.97 -44.02
CA PRO A 14 5.77 32.07 -43.83
C PRO A 14 5.22 30.63 -43.84
N LEU A 15 5.74 29.78 -44.75
CA LEU A 15 5.60 28.34 -44.63
C LEU A 15 6.22 27.93 -43.30
N ALA A 16 5.40 27.64 -42.32
CA ALA A 16 5.81 26.92 -41.13
C ALA A 16 6.23 25.51 -41.57
N ALA A 17 7.52 25.29 -41.72
CA ALA A 17 8.08 23.97 -41.84
C ALA A 17 7.72 23.26 -40.52
N SER A 18 6.71 22.37 -40.56
CA SER A 18 6.45 21.42 -39.51
C SER A 18 7.70 20.57 -39.38
N ALA A 19 8.53 20.87 -38.39
CA ALA A 19 9.58 19.98 -37.95
C ALA A 19 8.87 18.69 -37.54
N GLN A 20 8.91 17.68 -38.40
CA GLN A 20 8.53 16.32 -38.04
C GLN A 20 9.48 15.92 -36.91
N VAL A 21 8.94 15.86 -35.70
CA VAL A 21 9.62 15.20 -34.59
C VAL A 21 9.84 13.77 -35.08
N PRO A 22 11.08 13.29 -35.17
CA PRO A 22 11.31 11.91 -35.62
C PRO A 22 10.53 11.00 -34.68
N GLU A 23 9.61 10.21 -35.26
CA GLU A 23 8.88 9.18 -34.55
C GLU A 23 9.92 8.15 -34.11
N TYR A 24 10.30 8.19 -32.84
CA TYR A 24 11.26 7.27 -32.27
C TYR A 24 10.55 5.92 -32.09
N THR A 25 10.48 5.13 -33.17
CA THR A 25 9.95 3.77 -33.10
C THR A 25 10.96 2.90 -32.39
N VAL A 26 10.66 2.64 -31.11
CA VAL A 26 11.45 1.68 -30.33
C VAL A 26 11.03 0.28 -30.78
N ASP A 27 11.99 -0.53 -31.25
CA ASP A 27 11.74 -1.94 -31.50
C ASP A 27 11.37 -2.64 -30.17
N PRO A 28 10.11 -3.09 -30.00
CA PRO A 28 9.65 -3.71 -28.75
C PRO A 28 10.35 -5.03 -28.45
N ASN A 29 10.91 -5.69 -29.45
CA ASN A 29 11.60 -6.97 -29.32
C ASN A 29 13.12 -6.84 -29.14
N LYS A 30 13.65 -5.63 -29.17
CA LYS A 30 15.08 -5.40 -28.95
C LYS A 30 15.49 -5.89 -27.56
N VAL A 31 16.48 -6.77 -27.52
CA VAL A 31 17.09 -7.21 -26.26
C VAL A 31 17.93 -6.08 -25.70
N ILE A 32 17.63 -5.66 -24.48
CA ILE A 32 18.32 -4.53 -23.79
C ILE A 32 19.19 -5.00 -22.62
N ALA A 33 18.95 -6.19 -22.13
CA ALA A 33 19.78 -6.85 -21.12
C ALA A 33 19.57 -8.36 -21.15
N THR A 34 20.49 -9.10 -20.54
CA THR A 34 20.32 -10.54 -20.28
C THR A 34 20.69 -10.85 -18.83
N VAL A 35 20.03 -11.85 -18.23
CA VAL A 35 20.33 -12.39 -16.90
C VAL A 35 20.52 -13.90 -17.02
N ASN A 36 21.76 -14.37 -16.90
CA ASN A 36 22.12 -15.80 -17.12
C ASN A 36 21.59 -16.34 -18.48
N GLY A 37 21.65 -15.50 -19.53
CA GLY A 37 21.17 -15.83 -20.87
C GLY A 37 19.66 -15.60 -21.10
N GLU A 38 18.88 -15.31 -20.08
CA GLU A 38 17.47 -14.93 -20.22
C GLU A 38 17.34 -13.46 -20.64
N ALA A 39 16.72 -13.23 -21.79
CA ALA A 39 16.61 -11.89 -22.40
C ALA A 39 15.57 -11.02 -21.68
N ILE A 40 15.90 -9.74 -21.53
CA ILE A 40 14.98 -8.67 -21.18
C ILE A 40 14.80 -7.79 -22.41
N LYS A 41 13.54 -7.59 -22.83
CA LYS A 41 13.19 -6.83 -24.03
C LYS A 41 12.82 -5.38 -23.72
N SER A 42 12.92 -4.52 -24.72
CA SER A 42 12.48 -3.12 -24.62
C SER A 42 11.03 -3.00 -24.19
N SER A 43 10.12 -3.85 -24.70
CA SER A 43 8.70 -3.86 -24.32
C SER A 43 8.50 -4.09 -22.82
N GLU A 44 9.28 -4.98 -22.20
CA GLU A 44 9.21 -5.22 -20.75
C GLU A 44 9.64 -3.99 -19.95
N LEU A 45 10.70 -3.30 -20.40
CA LEU A 45 11.18 -2.09 -19.74
C LEU A 45 10.15 -0.96 -19.82
N TYR A 46 9.60 -0.70 -21.02
CA TYR A 46 8.62 0.37 -21.21
C TYR A 46 7.34 0.10 -20.42
N SER A 47 6.85 -1.14 -20.47
CA SER A 47 5.71 -1.53 -19.66
C SER A 47 5.98 -1.33 -18.16
N ARG A 48 7.19 -1.69 -17.67
CA ARG A 48 7.56 -1.50 -16.27
C ARG A 48 7.62 -0.02 -15.88
N LEU A 49 8.02 0.88 -16.77
CA LEU A 49 8.06 2.32 -16.50
C LEU A 49 6.67 2.90 -16.19
N GLU A 50 5.61 2.34 -16.77
CA GLU A 50 4.24 2.79 -16.53
C GLU A 50 3.75 2.46 -15.11
N TYR A 51 4.36 1.47 -14.44
CA TYR A 51 3.98 1.04 -13.10
C TYR A 51 5.17 0.71 -12.20
N LEU A 52 6.21 1.53 -12.26
CA LEU A 52 7.39 1.37 -11.41
C LEU A 52 6.99 1.33 -9.92
N ASP A 53 7.40 0.26 -9.22
CA ASP A 53 7.18 0.17 -7.77
C ASP A 53 8.15 1.11 -7.03
N LEU A 54 7.65 2.31 -6.75
CA LEU A 54 8.43 3.35 -6.09
C LEU A 54 8.76 2.99 -4.63
N ALA A 55 7.96 2.16 -3.97
CA ALA A 55 8.22 1.73 -2.60
C ALA A 55 9.42 0.78 -2.56
N GLU A 56 9.44 -0.26 -3.42
CA GLU A 56 10.58 -1.16 -3.56
C GLU A 56 11.85 -0.43 -4.00
N VAL A 57 11.72 0.54 -4.93
CA VAL A 57 12.83 1.38 -5.37
C VAL A 57 13.38 2.22 -4.22
N ALA A 58 12.53 2.87 -3.44
CA ALA A 58 12.94 3.69 -2.30
C ALA A 58 13.62 2.85 -1.20
N GLU A 59 13.12 1.65 -0.94
CA GLU A 59 13.74 0.71 0.02
C GLU A 59 15.18 0.35 -0.41
N ARG A 60 15.39 0.08 -1.70
CA ARG A 60 16.71 -0.36 -2.22
C ARG A 60 17.70 0.76 -2.45
N PHE A 61 17.25 1.91 -2.92
CA PHE A 61 18.12 3.03 -3.32
C PHE A 61 18.18 4.14 -2.27
N GLY A 62 17.21 4.21 -1.35
CA GLY A 62 17.11 5.25 -0.33
C GLY A 62 17.12 6.65 -0.96
N ASN A 63 17.85 7.58 -0.37
CA ASN A 63 17.95 8.95 -0.86
C ASN A 63 18.60 9.09 -2.25
N ARG A 64 19.20 8.01 -2.78
CA ARG A 64 19.83 8.00 -4.11
C ARG A 64 18.86 7.73 -5.25
N VAL A 65 17.57 7.45 -4.95
CA VAL A 65 16.55 7.16 -5.97
C VAL A 65 16.49 8.25 -7.05
N LEU A 66 16.59 9.51 -6.67
CA LEU A 66 16.53 10.65 -7.59
C LEU A 66 17.82 10.83 -8.43
N SER A 67 18.88 10.11 -8.11
CA SER A 67 20.16 10.18 -8.85
C SER A 67 20.16 9.27 -10.09
N PHE A 68 19.14 8.43 -10.26
CA PHE A 68 19.06 7.48 -11.36
C PHE A 68 17.87 7.74 -12.27
N PRO A 69 18.00 7.55 -13.60
CA PRO A 69 16.88 7.58 -14.52
C PRO A 69 15.84 6.52 -14.17
N ALA A 70 14.55 6.83 -14.33
CA ALA A 70 13.47 5.89 -14.08
C ALA A 70 13.64 4.56 -14.85
N GLY A 71 14.13 4.63 -16.09
CA GLY A 71 14.42 3.44 -16.88
C GLY A 71 15.52 2.54 -16.30
N PHE A 72 16.51 3.12 -15.63
CA PHE A 72 17.51 2.33 -14.90
C PHE A 72 16.88 1.60 -13.70
N LEU A 73 16.04 2.31 -12.94
CA LEU A 73 15.36 1.75 -11.79
C LEU A 73 14.40 0.61 -12.19
N ALA A 74 13.66 0.80 -13.30
CA ALA A 74 12.80 -0.22 -13.87
C ALA A 74 13.59 -1.46 -14.33
N LEU A 75 14.71 -1.25 -15.01
CA LEU A 75 15.59 -2.35 -15.43
C LEU A 75 16.13 -3.14 -14.24
N ASP A 76 16.55 -2.44 -13.18
CA ASP A 76 17.07 -3.06 -11.98
C ASP A 76 16.00 -3.91 -11.26
N GLN A 77 14.74 -3.46 -11.21
CA GLN A 77 13.63 -4.27 -10.71
C GLN A 77 13.43 -5.53 -11.56
N ILE A 78 13.38 -5.41 -12.90
CA ILE A 78 13.23 -6.57 -13.78
C ILE A 78 14.36 -7.58 -13.57
N VAL A 79 15.60 -7.11 -13.47
CA VAL A 79 16.76 -7.98 -13.19
C VAL A 79 16.61 -8.68 -11.85
N LEU A 80 16.18 -7.99 -10.80
CA LEU A 80 15.97 -8.58 -9.49
C LEU A 80 14.88 -9.67 -9.52
N GLU A 81 13.81 -9.45 -10.24
CA GLU A 81 12.74 -10.44 -10.42
C GLU A 81 13.24 -11.70 -11.14
N ARG A 82 14.04 -11.52 -12.22
CA ARG A 82 14.68 -12.67 -12.91
C ARG A 82 15.58 -13.46 -11.96
N LEU A 83 16.43 -12.77 -11.21
CA LEU A 83 17.29 -13.39 -10.21
C LEU A 83 16.47 -14.11 -9.14
N THR A 84 15.36 -13.54 -8.68
CA THR A 84 14.47 -14.16 -7.69
C THR A 84 13.92 -15.50 -8.19
N LEU A 85 13.40 -15.53 -9.42
CA LEU A 85 12.87 -16.76 -10.02
C LEU A 85 13.96 -17.80 -10.28
N GLN A 86 15.13 -17.37 -10.73
CA GLN A 86 16.27 -18.26 -10.98
C GLN A 86 16.83 -18.83 -9.68
N LEU A 87 16.92 -18.01 -8.61
CA LEU A 87 17.30 -18.49 -7.29
C LEU A 87 16.27 -19.48 -6.73
N ALA A 88 14.97 -19.21 -6.88
CA ALA A 88 13.92 -20.13 -6.48
C ALA A 88 14.05 -21.49 -7.21
N LYS A 89 14.46 -21.48 -8.49
CA LYS A 89 14.74 -22.67 -9.27
C LYS A 89 15.97 -23.41 -8.74
N GLU A 90 17.07 -22.70 -8.47
CA GLU A 90 18.28 -23.29 -7.88
C GLU A 90 18.01 -23.96 -6.52
N ARG A 91 17.11 -23.36 -5.73
CA ARG A 91 16.71 -23.86 -4.40
C ARG A 91 15.59 -24.90 -4.43
N ASN A 92 15.11 -25.31 -5.60
CA ASN A 92 14.00 -26.25 -5.78
C ASN A 92 12.68 -25.78 -5.10
N VAL A 93 12.45 -24.46 -5.06
CA VAL A 93 11.23 -23.85 -4.51
C VAL A 93 10.47 -23.02 -5.54
N THR A 94 10.63 -23.32 -6.82
CA THR A 94 9.92 -22.64 -7.91
C THR A 94 8.40 -22.72 -7.72
N PRO A 95 7.66 -21.59 -7.77
CA PRO A 95 6.21 -21.64 -7.76
C PRO A 95 5.65 -22.38 -8.99
N THR A 96 4.80 -23.36 -8.74
CA THR A 96 4.03 -24.03 -9.80
C THR A 96 2.83 -23.18 -10.24
N ASN A 97 2.29 -23.43 -11.43
CA ASN A 97 1.09 -22.71 -11.89
C ASN A 97 -0.11 -22.88 -10.95
N PRO A 98 -0.45 -24.10 -10.45
CA PRO A 98 -1.52 -24.24 -9.46
C PRO A 98 -1.30 -23.43 -8.18
N GLU A 99 -0.06 -23.37 -7.66
CA GLU A 99 0.25 -22.57 -6.48
C GLU A 99 0.07 -21.06 -6.75
N VAL A 100 0.47 -20.58 -7.92
CA VAL A 100 0.26 -19.17 -8.32
C VAL A 100 -1.24 -18.85 -8.41
N GLN A 101 -2.04 -19.71 -9.03
CA GLN A 101 -3.49 -19.51 -9.12
C GLN A 101 -4.15 -19.54 -7.73
N ALA A 102 -3.74 -20.44 -6.83
CA ALA A 102 -4.22 -20.48 -5.46
C ALA A 102 -3.83 -19.21 -4.68
N HIS A 103 -2.61 -18.70 -4.87
CA HIS A 103 -2.15 -17.44 -4.27
C HIS A 103 -2.99 -16.24 -4.75
N ILE A 104 -3.27 -16.16 -6.06
CA ILE A 104 -4.15 -15.14 -6.65
C ILE A 104 -5.56 -15.26 -6.08
N ALA A 105 -6.13 -16.45 -6.03
CA ALA A 105 -7.46 -16.67 -5.47
C ALA A 105 -7.57 -16.22 -4.01
N SER A 106 -6.55 -16.53 -3.19
CA SER A 106 -6.47 -16.06 -1.80
C SER A 106 -6.42 -14.53 -1.71
N ARG A 107 -5.61 -13.89 -2.55
CA ARG A 107 -5.50 -12.43 -2.60
C ARG A 107 -6.82 -11.76 -3.00
N LEU A 108 -7.50 -12.31 -4.02
CA LEU A 108 -8.80 -11.79 -4.47
C LEU A 108 -9.92 -12.03 -3.45
N ALA A 109 -9.83 -13.07 -2.61
CA ALA A 109 -10.75 -13.27 -1.49
C ALA A 109 -10.57 -12.22 -0.37
N GLU A 110 -9.38 -11.63 -0.25
CA GLU A 110 -9.09 -10.54 0.70
C GLU A 110 -9.34 -9.16 0.08
N LEU A 111 -8.98 -8.99 -1.19
CA LEU A 111 -9.08 -7.75 -1.97
C LEU A 111 -9.82 -8.02 -3.28
N PRO A 112 -11.16 -8.09 -3.29
CA PRO A 112 -11.94 -8.52 -4.45
C PRO A 112 -11.72 -7.66 -5.71
N ASN A 113 -11.40 -6.39 -5.54
CA ASN A 113 -11.21 -5.45 -6.64
C ASN A 113 -9.76 -5.39 -7.17
N ALA A 114 -8.81 -6.12 -6.56
CA ALA A 114 -7.38 -5.97 -6.87
C ALA A 114 -7.05 -6.19 -8.35
N LEU A 115 -7.68 -7.17 -9.01
CA LEU A 115 -7.47 -7.39 -10.44
C LEU A 115 -8.13 -6.30 -11.29
N THR A 116 -9.34 -5.88 -10.95
CA THR A 116 -10.05 -4.80 -11.69
C THR A 116 -9.31 -3.47 -11.58
N GLU A 117 -8.79 -3.13 -10.40
CA GLU A 117 -7.98 -1.94 -10.19
C GLU A 117 -6.65 -2.02 -10.95
N TRP A 118 -6.06 -3.21 -11.01
CA TRP A 118 -4.86 -3.49 -11.79
C TRP A 118 -5.09 -3.24 -13.29
N GLU A 119 -6.18 -3.77 -13.83
CA GLU A 119 -6.55 -3.61 -15.25
C GLU A 119 -6.97 -2.16 -15.56
N ALA A 120 -7.68 -1.50 -14.65
CA ALA A 120 -8.02 -0.07 -14.78
C ALA A 120 -6.79 0.84 -14.82
N ALA A 121 -5.67 0.41 -14.23
CA ALA A 121 -4.38 1.09 -14.33
C ALA A 121 -3.61 0.77 -15.64
N GLY A 122 -4.26 0.13 -16.64
CA GLY A 122 -3.68 -0.20 -17.93
C GLY A 122 -2.76 -1.44 -17.96
N ARG A 123 -2.79 -2.27 -16.91
CA ARG A 123 -1.94 -3.46 -16.78
C ARG A 123 -2.70 -4.71 -17.22
N THR A 124 -1.97 -5.74 -17.69
CA THR A 124 -2.61 -6.98 -18.16
C THR A 124 -2.73 -8.01 -17.04
N LYS A 125 -3.62 -8.98 -17.23
CA LYS A 125 -3.78 -10.12 -16.33
C LYS A 125 -2.50 -10.97 -16.27
N GLU A 126 -1.79 -11.12 -17.36
CA GLU A 126 -0.51 -11.85 -17.41
C GLU A 126 0.55 -11.17 -16.53
N GLN A 127 0.58 -9.85 -16.50
CA GLN A 127 1.45 -9.09 -15.60
C GLN A 127 1.05 -9.27 -14.13
N PHE A 128 -0.26 -9.35 -13.84
CA PHE A 128 -0.75 -9.67 -12.49
C PHE A 128 -0.32 -11.07 -12.04
N GLU A 129 -0.45 -12.07 -12.93
CA GLU A 129 -0.01 -13.44 -12.65
C GLU A 129 1.51 -13.54 -12.48
N TYR A 130 2.27 -12.80 -13.30
CA TYR A 130 3.72 -12.72 -13.16
C TYR A 130 4.14 -12.09 -11.83
N HIS A 131 3.51 -11.00 -11.43
CA HIS A 131 3.75 -10.36 -10.14
C HIS A 131 3.42 -11.30 -8.96
N ALA A 132 2.28 -11.97 -9.01
CA ALA A 132 1.91 -12.97 -8.02
C ALA A 132 2.93 -14.13 -7.93
N ARG A 133 3.51 -14.53 -9.07
CA ARG A 133 4.58 -15.54 -9.13
C ARG A 133 5.85 -15.07 -8.43
N ILE A 134 6.24 -13.81 -8.61
CA ILE A 134 7.41 -13.22 -7.94
C ILE A 134 7.17 -13.16 -6.42
N GLU A 135 6.01 -12.66 -5.98
CA GLU A 135 5.65 -12.62 -4.56
C GLU A 135 5.70 -14.01 -3.93
N LEU A 136 5.14 -15.01 -4.62
CA LEU A 136 5.15 -16.38 -4.13
C LEU A 136 6.56 -16.99 -4.12
N ALA A 137 7.40 -16.67 -5.11
CA ALA A 137 8.79 -17.10 -5.14
C ALA A 137 9.58 -16.51 -3.94
N ARG A 138 9.42 -15.21 -3.67
CA ARG A 138 10.03 -14.56 -2.50
C ARG A 138 9.57 -15.22 -1.19
N PHE A 139 8.26 -15.49 -1.07
CA PHE A 139 7.70 -16.18 0.10
C PHE A 139 8.29 -17.60 0.26
N LYS A 140 8.36 -18.38 -0.82
CA LYS A 140 8.92 -19.75 -0.79
C LYS A 140 10.43 -19.77 -0.47
N LEU A 141 11.19 -18.79 -0.96
CA LEU A 141 12.59 -18.59 -0.59
C LEU A 141 12.73 -18.26 0.90
N LEU A 142 11.92 -17.33 1.39
CA LEU A 142 11.92 -16.92 2.79
C LEU A 142 11.56 -18.08 3.72
N THR A 143 10.60 -18.90 3.34
CA THR A 143 10.06 -19.98 4.18
C THR A 143 10.67 -21.36 3.89
N ALA A 144 11.70 -21.42 3.06
CA ALA A 144 12.36 -22.67 2.71
C ALA A 144 12.83 -23.44 3.95
N GLY A 145 12.42 -24.72 4.03
CA GLY A 145 12.74 -25.58 5.16
C GLY A 145 12.13 -25.19 6.50
N ILE A 146 11.09 -24.34 6.49
CA ILE A 146 10.23 -24.06 7.64
C ILE A 146 9.03 -25.01 7.59
N THR A 147 8.81 -25.73 8.67
CA THR A 147 7.63 -26.57 8.89
C THR A 147 6.92 -26.10 10.14
N LEU A 148 5.59 -26.15 10.11
CA LEU A 148 4.72 -25.82 11.23
C LEU A 148 3.64 -26.88 11.38
N THR A 149 3.41 -27.29 12.62
CA THR A 149 2.30 -28.16 12.98
C THR A 149 1.06 -27.36 13.33
N ASP A 150 -0.12 -28.00 13.26
CA ASP A 150 -1.36 -27.36 13.70
C ASP A 150 -1.32 -27.02 15.20
N LEU A 151 -0.62 -27.85 16.00
CA LEU A 151 -0.46 -27.61 17.43
C LEU A 151 0.30 -26.32 17.73
N GLU A 152 1.31 -25.97 16.92
CA GLU A 152 2.05 -24.69 17.07
C GLU A 152 1.19 -23.50 16.72
N VAL A 153 0.31 -23.62 15.70
CA VAL A 153 -0.66 -22.59 15.33
C VAL A 153 -1.68 -22.38 16.47
N GLU A 154 -2.22 -23.45 17.01
CA GLU A 154 -3.16 -23.41 18.12
C GLU A 154 -2.52 -22.85 19.40
N LYS A 155 -1.27 -23.25 19.67
CA LYS A 155 -0.51 -22.71 20.80
C LYS A 155 -0.28 -21.19 20.63
N PHE A 156 0.10 -20.72 19.45
CA PHE A 156 0.26 -19.29 19.19
C PHE A 156 -1.03 -18.51 19.45
N TYR A 157 -2.17 -19.02 18.97
CA TYR A 157 -3.47 -18.41 19.23
C TYR A 157 -3.78 -18.30 20.73
N LYS A 158 -3.53 -19.36 21.49
CA LYS A 158 -3.79 -19.42 22.94
C LYS A 158 -2.83 -18.50 23.73
N ASP A 159 -1.58 -18.43 23.31
CA ASP A 159 -0.55 -17.65 24.01
C ASP A 159 -0.65 -16.16 23.71
N ASN A 160 -1.37 -15.76 22.67
CA ASN A 160 -1.49 -14.36 22.25
C ASN A 160 -2.94 -13.88 22.17
N PRO A 161 -3.75 -13.99 23.23
CA PRO A 161 -5.18 -13.69 23.18
C PRO A 161 -5.47 -12.24 22.77
N THR A 162 -4.63 -11.30 23.15
CA THR A 162 -4.80 -9.88 22.81
C THR A 162 -4.75 -9.59 21.31
N MET A 163 -4.06 -10.42 20.53
CA MET A 163 -4.02 -10.29 19.05
C MET A 163 -5.33 -10.68 18.38
N PHE A 164 -6.18 -11.42 19.08
CA PHE A 164 -7.41 -12.01 18.56
C PHE A 164 -8.66 -11.52 19.27
N THR A 165 -8.49 -10.59 20.22
CA THR A 165 -9.60 -9.98 20.96
C THR A 165 -9.74 -8.53 20.52
N SER A 166 -10.95 -8.14 20.16
CA SER A 166 -11.32 -6.74 20.06
C SER A 166 -12.00 -6.31 21.36
N GLU A 167 -11.54 -5.20 21.93
CA GLU A 167 -12.19 -4.64 23.10
C GLU A 167 -13.58 -4.05 22.78
N ARG A 168 -14.37 -3.82 23.80
CA ARG A 168 -15.66 -3.13 23.65
C ARG A 168 -15.42 -1.72 23.12
N ARG A 169 -16.24 -1.30 22.17
CA ARG A 169 -16.21 0.02 21.55
C ARG A 169 -17.59 0.66 21.63
N PHE A 170 -17.61 1.98 21.68
CA PHE A 170 -18.84 2.77 21.60
C PHE A 170 -18.81 3.60 20.34
N LYS A 171 -19.85 3.52 19.55
CA LYS A 171 -20.06 4.43 18.44
C LYS A 171 -20.75 5.69 18.97
N LEU A 172 -20.06 6.81 18.88
CA LEU A 172 -20.46 8.05 19.55
C LEU A 172 -20.63 9.20 18.57
N ARG A 173 -21.51 10.09 18.97
CA ARG A 173 -21.60 11.45 18.43
C ARG A 173 -21.52 12.41 19.59
N GLY A 174 -20.80 13.54 19.43
CA GLY A 174 -20.52 14.47 20.53
C GLY A 174 -20.79 15.92 20.20
N VAL A 175 -21.16 16.68 21.24
CA VAL A 175 -21.10 18.15 21.28
C VAL A 175 -20.10 18.51 22.37
N VAL A 176 -19.14 19.34 21.99
CA VAL A 176 -18.09 19.83 22.90
C VAL A 176 -18.15 21.36 22.91
N LEU A 177 -18.23 21.93 24.11
CA LEU A 177 -18.35 23.37 24.35
C LEU A 177 -17.22 23.86 25.25
N LYS A 178 -16.69 25.04 24.96
CA LYS A 178 -15.83 25.81 25.89
C LYS A 178 -16.69 26.67 26.79
N ASP A 179 -17.77 27.23 26.26
CA ASP A 179 -18.69 28.11 26.98
C ASP A 179 -19.85 27.30 27.59
N PRO A 180 -19.93 27.19 28.94
CA PRO A 180 -20.99 26.45 29.61
C PRO A 180 -22.39 27.08 29.45
N GLN A 181 -22.48 28.35 29.08
CA GLN A 181 -23.79 29.02 28.88
C GLN A 181 -24.57 28.44 27.70
N LYS A 182 -23.89 27.84 26.75
CA LYS A 182 -24.50 27.19 25.58
C LYS A 182 -25.19 25.85 25.92
N LYS A 183 -24.91 25.23 27.08
CA LYS A 183 -25.48 23.95 27.50
C LYS A 183 -27.03 23.96 27.44
N ALA A 184 -27.66 25.01 27.99
CA ALA A 184 -29.12 25.10 28.02
C ALA A 184 -29.76 25.18 26.64
N ALA A 185 -29.07 25.79 25.67
CA ALA A 185 -29.54 25.81 24.28
C ALA A 185 -29.47 24.45 23.62
N VAL A 186 -28.37 23.72 23.80
CA VAL A 186 -28.20 22.35 23.33
C VAL A 186 -29.27 21.43 23.91
N ASP A 187 -29.49 21.50 25.23
CA ASP A 187 -30.49 20.65 25.92
C ASP A 187 -31.90 20.94 25.47
N ARG A 188 -32.25 22.20 25.20
CA ARG A 188 -33.55 22.61 24.63
C ARG A 188 -33.74 22.01 23.23
N ASP A 189 -32.72 22.11 22.39
CA ASP A 189 -32.79 21.58 21.03
C ASP A 189 -32.91 20.04 21.02
N ILE A 190 -32.22 19.35 21.93
CA ILE A 190 -32.40 17.92 22.15
C ILE A 190 -33.85 17.59 22.58
N GLN A 191 -34.40 18.34 23.54
CA GLN A 191 -35.78 18.13 24.01
C GLN A 191 -36.83 18.42 22.94
N SER A 192 -36.56 19.33 22.00
CA SER A 192 -37.44 19.60 20.86
C SER A 192 -37.40 18.55 19.78
N GLY A 193 -36.51 17.51 19.91
CA GLY A 193 -36.35 16.45 18.92
C GLY A 193 -35.51 16.85 17.70
N ARG A 194 -34.77 17.94 17.78
CA ARG A 194 -33.84 18.33 16.71
C ARG A 194 -32.77 17.26 16.55
N PRO A 195 -32.41 16.83 15.31
CA PRO A 195 -31.39 15.83 15.10
C PRO A 195 -30.05 16.24 15.73
N PHE A 196 -29.45 15.35 16.51
CA PHE A 196 -28.20 15.64 17.25
C PHE A 196 -27.05 16.05 16.33
N ALA A 197 -27.02 15.52 15.10
CA ALA A 197 -26.07 15.94 14.09
C ALA A 197 -26.16 17.44 13.75
N GLU A 198 -27.38 17.98 13.65
CA GLU A 198 -27.61 19.40 13.39
C GLU A 198 -27.29 20.27 14.62
N ILE A 199 -27.53 19.72 15.81
CA ILE A 199 -27.14 20.37 17.08
C ILE A 199 -25.62 20.47 17.15
N ALA A 200 -24.90 19.39 16.86
CA ALA A 200 -23.45 19.36 16.84
C ALA A 200 -22.85 20.35 15.82
N LYS A 201 -23.40 20.42 14.61
CA LYS A 201 -22.97 21.41 13.59
C LYS A 201 -23.15 22.83 14.09
N THR A 202 -24.23 23.11 14.83
CA THR A 202 -24.58 24.44 15.29
C THR A 202 -23.75 24.89 16.48
N TYR A 203 -23.57 24.03 17.47
CA TYR A 203 -23.03 24.42 18.77
C TYR A 203 -21.64 23.88 19.08
N SER A 204 -21.25 22.72 18.53
CA SER A 204 -19.98 22.11 18.89
C SER A 204 -18.78 22.94 18.45
N GLU A 205 -17.79 23.04 19.28
CA GLU A 205 -16.51 23.71 19.04
C GLU A 205 -15.41 22.74 18.67
N ASP A 206 -15.72 21.44 18.63
CA ASP A 206 -14.84 20.38 18.16
C ASP A 206 -14.86 20.24 16.64
N VAL A 207 -13.77 19.75 16.06
CA VAL A 207 -13.63 19.55 14.62
C VAL A 207 -14.68 18.57 14.06
N SER A 208 -15.14 17.60 14.84
CA SER A 208 -16.18 16.64 14.45
C SER A 208 -17.53 17.29 14.11
N ARG A 209 -17.73 18.56 14.48
CA ARG A 209 -18.95 19.33 14.12
C ARG A 209 -19.25 19.31 12.62
N PHE A 210 -18.21 19.31 11.77
CA PHE A 210 -18.38 19.28 10.31
C PHE A 210 -19.04 17.99 9.82
N GLU A 211 -18.88 16.92 10.59
CA GLU A 211 -19.54 15.63 10.36
C GLU A 211 -20.73 15.41 11.31
N GLY A 212 -21.30 16.50 11.84
CA GLY A 212 -22.41 16.44 12.79
C GLY A 212 -22.03 15.82 14.14
N GLY A 213 -20.79 16.01 14.59
CA GLY A 213 -20.28 15.51 15.85
C GLY A 213 -19.93 14.02 15.82
N ALA A 214 -19.82 13.36 14.65
CA ALA A 214 -19.46 11.95 14.56
C ALA A 214 -18.03 11.73 15.06
N LEU A 215 -17.87 10.84 16.04
CA LEU A 215 -16.58 10.46 16.64
C LEU A 215 -16.15 9.04 16.21
N GLY A 216 -17.03 8.31 15.51
CA GLY A 216 -16.79 6.94 15.11
C GLY A 216 -16.85 5.94 16.27
N GLU A 217 -16.16 4.83 16.13
CA GLU A 217 -16.08 3.75 17.10
C GLU A 217 -14.85 3.96 17.99
N ILE A 218 -15.09 4.32 19.25
CA ILE A 218 -14.02 4.60 20.22
C ILE A 218 -13.90 3.42 21.18
N PRO A 219 -12.71 2.80 21.29
CA PRO A 219 -12.48 1.71 22.22
C PRO A 219 -12.47 2.22 23.67
N VAL A 220 -12.87 1.37 24.61
CA VAL A 220 -12.92 1.75 26.05
C VAL A 220 -11.57 2.19 26.59
N SER A 221 -10.49 1.60 26.12
CA SER A 221 -9.11 1.95 26.49
C SER A 221 -8.67 3.35 26.09
N ALA A 222 -9.34 3.95 25.09
CA ALA A 222 -9.04 5.30 24.59
C ALA A 222 -9.86 6.40 25.29
N MET A 223 -10.75 6.04 26.22
CA MET A 223 -11.63 6.97 26.91
C MET A 223 -11.06 7.32 28.29
N ALA A 224 -11.12 8.60 28.65
CA ALA A 224 -10.87 9.01 30.04
C ALA A 224 -11.99 8.50 30.97
N ASP A 225 -11.64 8.12 32.19
CA ASP A 225 -12.57 7.54 33.16
C ASP A 225 -13.89 8.30 33.34
N PRO A 226 -13.91 9.65 33.47
CA PRO A 226 -15.17 10.39 33.62
C PRO A 226 -16.09 10.25 32.39
N ILE A 227 -15.50 10.20 31.19
CA ILE A 227 -16.23 10.06 29.93
C ILE A 227 -16.80 8.63 29.82
N LEU A 228 -15.96 7.63 30.07
CA LEU A 228 -16.36 6.22 30.03
C LEU A 228 -17.51 5.95 31.02
N LYS A 229 -17.42 6.42 32.26
CA LYS A 229 -18.48 6.28 33.26
C LYS A 229 -19.82 6.87 32.79
N ALA A 230 -19.79 8.05 32.20
CA ALA A 230 -21.01 8.70 31.74
C ALA A 230 -21.65 7.95 30.54
N ILE A 231 -20.80 7.44 29.63
CA ILE A 231 -21.25 6.67 28.45
C ILE A 231 -21.84 5.33 28.91
N GLU A 232 -21.22 4.65 29.89
CA GLU A 232 -21.71 3.37 30.43
C GLU A 232 -23.04 3.49 31.18
N ALA A 233 -23.35 4.68 31.69
CA ALA A 233 -24.60 4.94 32.41
C ALA A 233 -25.83 5.05 31.50
N VAL A 234 -25.64 5.15 30.17
CA VAL A 234 -26.74 5.36 29.21
C VAL A 234 -26.85 4.21 28.21
N LYS A 235 -28.03 4.07 27.59
CA LYS A 235 -28.34 3.04 26.60
C LYS A 235 -28.13 3.58 25.18
N ILE A 236 -28.08 2.69 24.20
CA ILE A 236 -28.11 3.05 22.78
C ILE A 236 -29.28 3.98 22.51
N GLY A 237 -29.05 5.05 21.76
CA GLY A 237 -30.00 6.10 21.44
C GLY A 237 -30.20 7.15 22.53
N GLN A 238 -29.51 7.04 23.66
CA GLN A 238 -29.59 8.01 24.77
C GLN A 238 -28.37 8.95 24.81
N TYR A 239 -28.57 10.07 25.48
CA TYR A 239 -27.57 11.10 25.70
C TYR A 239 -26.97 10.97 27.11
N THR A 240 -25.66 11.24 27.23
CA THR A 240 -25.06 11.42 28.55
C THR A 240 -25.53 12.71 29.22
N ASP A 241 -25.35 12.82 30.53
CA ASP A 241 -25.29 14.13 31.15
C ASP A 241 -24.08 14.94 30.63
N TRP A 242 -24.03 16.23 30.96
CA TRP A 242 -22.88 17.06 30.67
C TRP A 242 -21.66 16.60 31.47
N ILE A 243 -20.56 16.33 30.78
CA ILE A 243 -19.30 15.90 31.37
C ILE A 243 -18.34 17.08 31.32
N GLU A 244 -17.74 17.41 32.45
CA GLU A 244 -16.70 18.43 32.54
C GLU A 244 -15.33 17.74 32.63
N PHE A 245 -14.51 17.89 31.60
CA PHE A 245 -13.19 17.30 31.58
C PHE A 245 -12.24 18.17 30.75
N GLY A 246 -11.03 18.45 31.31
CA GLY A 246 -10.02 19.24 30.62
C GLY A 246 -10.44 20.69 30.30
N GLY A 247 -11.36 21.27 31.07
CA GLY A 247 -11.89 22.62 30.83
C GLY A 247 -12.95 22.69 29.71
N LEU A 248 -13.38 21.53 29.22
CA LEU A 248 -14.43 21.41 28.19
C LEU A 248 -15.68 20.79 28.79
N HIS A 249 -16.82 21.13 28.19
CA HIS A 249 -18.13 20.57 28.53
C HIS A 249 -18.60 19.72 27.35
N SER A 250 -18.73 18.41 27.57
CA SER A 250 -19.07 17.46 26.51
C SER A 250 -20.39 16.72 26.82
N LYS A 251 -21.17 16.49 25.80
CA LYS A 251 -22.38 15.65 25.86
C LYS A 251 -22.35 14.71 24.67
N PHE A 252 -22.60 13.42 24.92
CA PHE A 252 -22.51 12.39 23.90
C PHE A 252 -23.86 11.70 23.68
N LEU A 253 -24.12 11.37 22.42
CA LEU A 253 -25.13 10.39 22.02
C LEU A 253 -24.44 9.07 21.80
N VAL A 254 -24.90 8.01 22.47
CA VAL A 254 -24.45 6.64 22.23
C VAL A 254 -25.24 6.09 21.04
N GLU A 255 -24.62 6.06 19.86
CA GLU A 255 -25.27 5.55 18.64
C GLU A 255 -25.29 4.01 18.61
N ASP A 256 -24.22 3.35 19.11
CA ASP A 256 -24.13 1.89 19.17
C ASP A 256 -23.09 1.45 20.22
N ILE A 257 -23.20 0.20 20.64
CA ILE A 257 -22.29 -0.47 21.58
C ILE A 257 -21.80 -1.78 20.94
N LEU A 258 -20.56 -1.80 20.52
CA LEU A 258 -19.92 -3.00 19.96
C LEU A 258 -19.29 -3.79 21.11
N PRO A 259 -19.76 -5.00 21.42
CA PRO A 259 -19.19 -5.79 22.51
C PRO A 259 -17.76 -6.21 22.23
N ALA A 260 -17.01 -6.48 23.28
CA ALA A 260 -15.75 -7.18 23.14
C ALA A 260 -15.99 -8.53 22.45
N SER A 261 -15.12 -8.90 21.55
CA SER A 261 -15.23 -10.16 20.84
C SER A 261 -13.88 -10.84 20.71
N VAL A 262 -13.89 -12.18 20.69
CA VAL A 262 -12.73 -13.00 20.41
C VAL A 262 -12.90 -13.60 19.01
N ARG A 263 -11.98 -13.35 18.14
CA ARG A 263 -11.99 -13.94 16.80
C ARG A 263 -11.75 -15.45 16.93
N ALA A 264 -12.76 -16.24 16.55
CA ALA A 264 -12.67 -17.70 16.60
C ALA A 264 -11.53 -18.23 15.71
N LEU A 265 -10.87 -19.29 16.18
CA LEU A 265 -9.80 -19.95 15.43
C LEU A 265 -10.38 -20.83 14.31
N ASP A 266 -10.93 -20.19 13.29
CA ASP A 266 -11.40 -20.86 12.08
C ASP A 266 -10.26 -21.24 11.13
N ALA A 267 -10.56 -21.92 10.03
CA ALA A 267 -9.57 -22.34 9.04
C ALA A 267 -8.81 -21.15 8.43
N LYS A 268 -9.49 -20.02 8.19
CA LYS A 268 -8.89 -18.81 7.63
C LYS A 268 -7.90 -18.17 8.61
N LEU A 269 -8.25 -18.09 9.89
CA LEU A 269 -7.36 -17.57 10.92
C LEU A 269 -6.19 -18.52 11.17
N LYS A 270 -6.39 -19.85 11.17
CA LYS A 270 -5.29 -20.84 11.26
C LYS A 270 -4.28 -20.63 10.16
N GLU A 271 -4.72 -20.45 8.91
CA GLU A 271 -3.83 -20.22 7.78
C GLU A 271 -3.08 -18.88 7.86
N SER A 272 -3.77 -17.83 8.30
CA SER A 272 -3.15 -16.52 8.53
C SER A 272 -2.05 -16.59 9.60
N ILE A 273 -2.31 -17.28 10.72
CA ILE A 273 -1.32 -17.51 11.79
C ILE A 273 -0.16 -18.35 11.27
N ARG A 274 -0.44 -19.42 10.53
CA ARG A 274 0.58 -20.27 9.92
C ARG A 274 1.51 -19.45 9.03
N ARG A 275 0.94 -18.64 8.13
CA ARG A 275 1.70 -17.76 7.22
C ARG A 275 2.57 -16.78 8.01
N LYS A 276 2.02 -16.14 9.06
CA LYS A 276 2.78 -15.25 9.95
C LYS A 276 3.96 -15.96 10.59
N LEU A 277 3.73 -17.12 11.22
CA LEU A 277 4.79 -17.87 11.89
C LEU A 277 5.86 -18.38 10.92
N MET A 278 5.48 -18.76 9.71
CA MET A 278 6.44 -19.13 8.66
C MET A 278 7.33 -17.95 8.28
N ILE A 279 6.75 -16.76 8.12
CA ILE A 279 7.49 -15.52 7.82
C ILE A 279 8.44 -15.19 8.96
N ASP A 280 7.94 -15.15 10.20
CA ASP A 280 8.74 -14.79 11.37
C ASP A 280 9.96 -15.74 11.54
N ARG A 281 9.74 -17.06 11.39
CA ARG A 281 10.83 -18.04 11.43
C ARG A 281 11.74 -17.95 10.21
N GLY A 282 11.16 -17.65 9.06
CA GLY A 282 11.89 -17.49 7.81
C GLY A 282 12.86 -16.32 7.87
N GLN A 283 12.44 -15.19 8.41
CA GLN A 283 13.30 -14.00 8.59
C GLN A 283 14.52 -14.27 9.49
N VAL A 284 14.38 -15.17 10.45
CA VAL A 284 15.49 -15.58 11.32
C VAL A 284 16.41 -16.59 10.64
N LYS A 285 15.83 -17.53 9.87
CA LYS A 285 16.56 -18.66 9.27
C LYS A 285 17.14 -18.35 7.91
N ASN A 286 16.42 -17.62 7.08
CA ASN A 286 16.70 -17.42 5.66
C ASN A 286 16.89 -15.92 5.37
N ASP A 287 18.13 -15.50 5.29
CA ASP A 287 18.46 -14.15 4.79
C ASP A 287 18.33 -14.13 3.27
N VAL A 288 17.12 -13.85 2.77
CA VAL A 288 16.81 -13.82 1.34
C VAL A 288 17.56 -12.69 0.64
N ALA A 289 17.77 -11.57 1.31
CA ALA A 289 18.52 -10.44 0.75
C ALA A 289 19.97 -10.85 0.47
N LYS A 290 20.62 -11.48 1.46
CA LYS A 290 21.96 -12.02 1.29
C LYS A 290 22.02 -13.11 0.22
N GLN A 291 21.05 -14.04 0.20
CA GLN A 291 21.00 -15.10 -0.82
C GLN A 291 20.88 -14.52 -2.23
N LEU A 292 20.05 -13.50 -2.43
CA LEU A 292 19.92 -12.80 -3.71
C LEU A 292 21.18 -12.01 -4.08
N ALA A 293 21.84 -11.38 -3.12
CA ALA A 293 23.12 -10.71 -3.36
C ALA A 293 24.22 -11.70 -3.78
N ASP A 294 24.34 -12.82 -3.06
CA ASP A 294 25.30 -13.88 -3.37
C ASP A 294 25.00 -14.53 -4.75
N PHE A 295 23.70 -14.72 -5.05
CA PHE A 295 23.27 -15.25 -6.35
C PHE A 295 23.58 -14.26 -7.49
N ARG A 296 23.29 -12.97 -7.27
CA ARG A 296 23.62 -11.91 -8.22
C ARG A 296 25.11 -11.85 -8.51
N ALA A 297 25.97 -11.95 -7.48
CA ALA A 297 27.42 -11.86 -7.62
C ALA A 297 28.00 -12.94 -8.55
N LYS A 298 27.36 -14.12 -8.62
CA LYS A 298 27.77 -15.21 -9.52
C LYS A 298 27.00 -15.26 -10.85
N SER A 299 25.99 -14.39 -11.00
CA SER A 299 25.16 -14.34 -12.20
C SER A 299 25.80 -13.49 -13.29
N LYS A 300 25.66 -13.95 -14.54
CA LYS A 300 26.06 -13.18 -15.70
C LYS A 300 24.94 -12.20 -16.09
N ILE A 301 25.13 -10.92 -15.83
CA ILE A 301 24.18 -9.86 -16.16
C ILE A 301 24.85 -8.96 -17.18
N GLU A 302 24.27 -8.86 -18.37
CA GLU A 302 24.78 -8.03 -19.47
C GLU A 302 23.72 -6.99 -19.83
N VAL A 303 24.05 -5.71 -19.70
CA VAL A 303 23.18 -4.58 -20.08
C VAL A 303 23.73 -3.98 -21.37
N SER A 304 22.95 -4.05 -22.43
CA SER A 304 23.29 -3.56 -23.77
C SER A 304 22.56 -2.25 -24.15
N HIS A 305 21.65 -1.76 -23.30
CA HIS A 305 20.94 -0.51 -23.55
C HIS A 305 21.88 0.69 -23.39
N PRO A 306 22.08 1.53 -24.44
CA PRO A 306 23.13 2.55 -24.48
C PRO A 306 23.05 3.57 -23.34
N TYR A 307 21.83 3.91 -22.87
CA TYR A 307 21.64 4.88 -21.78
C TYR A 307 21.82 4.25 -20.39
N PHE A 308 21.78 2.92 -20.25
CA PHE A 308 21.79 2.26 -18.93
C PHE A 308 23.09 1.50 -18.66
N THR A 309 23.88 1.19 -19.67
CA THR A 309 25.16 0.48 -19.50
C THR A 309 26.09 1.22 -18.54
N LYS A 310 26.25 2.53 -18.70
CA LYS A 310 27.11 3.33 -17.83
C LYS A 310 26.60 3.39 -16.40
N PRO A 311 25.36 3.86 -16.11
CA PRO A 311 24.85 3.88 -14.73
C PRO A 311 24.77 2.47 -14.11
N TRP A 312 24.54 1.42 -14.92
CA TRP A 312 24.59 0.04 -14.44
C TRP A 312 25.97 -0.34 -13.91
N ASN A 313 27.02 -0.07 -14.70
CA ASN A 313 28.39 -0.38 -14.32
C ASN A 313 28.86 0.46 -13.13
N GLU A 314 28.45 1.73 -13.05
CA GLU A 314 28.75 2.60 -11.92
C GLU A 314 28.08 2.14 -10.63
N PHE A 315 26.83 1.67 -10.71
CA PHE A 315 26.09 1.24 -9.55
C PHE A 315 26.44 -0.19 -9.10
N HIS A 316 26.58 -1.11 -10.05
CA HIS A 316 26.81 -2.52 -9.78
C HIS A 316 28.27 -2.98 -10.01
N GLY A 317 29.03 -2.30 -10.87
CA GLY A 317 30.42 -2.62 -11.19
C GLY A 317 31.43 -2.23 -10.11
N GLY A 318 31.09 -1.27 -9.25
CA GLY A 318 31.87 -0.91 -8.06
C GLY A 318 31.72 -1.90 -6.89
N ALA A 319 30.85 -2.88 -7.01
CA ALA A 319 30.47 -3.80 -5.94
C ALA A 319 31.25 -5.12 -5.93
N GLN A 320 32.53 -5.11 -6.31
CA GLN A 320 33.42 -6.15 -5.80
C GLN A 320 33.80 -5.92 -4.32
N GLY A 321 33.13 -5.01 -3.62
CA GLY A 321 33.57 -4.68 -2.28
C GLY A 321 32.64 -3.97 -1.32
N SER A 322 31.36 -3.73 -1.58
CA SER A 322 30.49 -3.19 -0.51
C SER A 322 29.03 -3.49 -0.75
N ALA A 323 28.51 -4.51 -0.07
CA ALA A 323 27.10 -4.58 0.23
C ALA A 323 26.71 -3.32 1.04
N PRO A 324 25.54 -2.70 0.81
CA PRO A 324 25.06 -1.66 1.72
C PRO A 324 24.90 -2.25 3.12
N PRO A 325 25.22 -1.50 4.19
CA PRO A 325 25.08 -2.01 5.55
C PRO A 325 23.61 -2.35 5.80
N PRO A 326 23.34 -3.48 6.47
CA PRO A 326 21.99 -3.78 6.95
C PRO A 326 21.59 -2.72 7.98
N ARG A 327 20.39 -2.18 7.85
CA ARG A 327 19.74 -1.41 8.91
C ARG A 327 18.90 -2.32 9.79
#